data_e31a63c7fa516f630f9fce5bd9b02f8a
#
_entry.id   e31a63c7fa516f630f9fce5bd9b02f8a
#
_cell.length_a   1.000
_cell.length_b   1.000
_cell.length_c   1.000
_cell.angle_alpha   90.00
_cell.angle_beta   90.00
_cell.angle_gamma   90.00
#
_symmetry.space_group_name_H-M   'P 1'
#
loop_
_entity.id
_entity.type
_entity.pdbx_description
1 polymer ?
#
loop_
_entity_poly.entity_id
_entity_poly.type
_entity_poly.pdbx_seq_one_letter_code
_entity_poly.pdbx_strand_id
1 'polypeptide(L)'
;MGMYAGRGAFPFLFVLARRVPVVIPRLRLSCHAFLRRMGRDIFIMTFGYYYYGMRKLVVLLFVMCVLPAHAQHKSYHGDGIDDYLRFVTIASVYALKASGVEGASSWKRLLVNTATSCAITVGVTWGLKAAIKDNRPDGTGDDAFPSGHTSFAFAGATILHKEYGKVSPWISVAGYGVAAVTAVDRVRRHRHEWDDVLAGAAIGILATEAGYFLGDLITGEQSRYSVGVGAEGVMVCIRL
;
A
#
# COMPACT_ATOMS: atom_id res chain seq x y z
N MET A 1 -60.36 -10.60 38.57
CA MET A 1 -60.56 -9.13 38.65
C MET A 1 -59.23 -8.49 38.49
N GLY A 2 -58.92 -7.88 37.51
CA GLY A 2 -59.11 -6.95 36.44
C GLY A 2 -57.74 -6.63 35.94
N MET A 3 -57.39 -6.98 34.76
CA MET A 3 -57.29 -6.14 33.55
C MET A 3 -56.72 -4.74 33.82
N TYR A 4 -55.59 -4.40 33.22
CA TYR A 4 -55.52 -3.39 32.17
C TYR A 4 -54.13 -3.38 31.47
N ALA A 5 -54.19 -3.44 30.17
CA ALA A 5 -53.09 -3.23 29.22
C ALA A 5 -52.74 -1.72 29.12
N GLY A 6 -51.50 -1.38 28.94
CA GLY A 6 -51.01 -0.05 28.63
C GLY A 6 -49.95 -0.07 27.53
N ARG A 7 -50.39 0.15 26.31
CA ARG A 7 -49.51 0.43 25.14
C ARG A 7 -48.95 1.85 25.28
N GLY A 8 -47.67 2.01 25.35
CA GLY A 8 -46.99 3.32 25.25
C GLY A 8 -46.46 3.51 23.85
N ALA A 9 -47.14 4.37 23.07
CA ALA A 9 -46.73 4.79 21.75
C ALA A 9 -45.54 5.76 21.81
N PHE A 10 -44.56 5.58 20.96
CA PHE A 10 -43.52 6.58 20.70
C PHE A 10 -44.10 7.78 19.96
N PRO A 11 -43.85 9.03 20.37
CA PRO A 11 -44.26 10.19 19.60
C PRO A 11 -43.26 10.47 18.47
N PHE A 12 -43.76 10.39 17.23
CA PHE A 12 -43.15 10.98 16.07
C PHE A 12 -43.08 12.49 16.21
N LEU A 13 -41.87 13.03 16.25
CA LEU A 13 -41.63 14.47 16.20
C LEU A 13 -41.71 14.93 14.72
N PHE A 14 -42.87 15.41 14.31
CA PHE A 14 -43.07 16.10 13.03
C PHE A 14 -42.50 17.53 13.17
N VAL A 15 -41.34 17.79 12.58
CA VAL A 15 -40.85 19.15 12.39
C VAL A 15 -41.50 19.73 11.14
N LEU A 16 -42.46 20.61 11.37
CA LEU A 16 -43.10 21.43 10.35
C LEU A 16 -42.08 22.47 9.84
N ALA A 17 -41.43 22.20 8.72
CA ALA A 17 -40.67 23.19 8.00
C ALA A 17 -41.62 24.19 7.32
N ARG A 18 -41.81 25.37 7.92
CA ARG A 18 -42.49 26.52 7.31
C ARG A 18 -41.69 26.92 6.05
N ARG A 19 -42.29 26.75 4.89
CA ARG A 19 -41.82 27.32 3.62
C ARG A 19 -42.03 28.85 3.67
N VAL A 20 -40.93 29.58 3.80
CA VAL A 20 -40.90 31.02 3.50
C VAL A 20 -40.57 31.15 2.01
N PRO A 21 -41.38 31.75 1.16
CA PRO A 21 -41.02 31.97 -0.23
C PRO A 21 -40.03 33.13 -0.30
N VAL A 22 -38.73 32.80 -0.35
CA VAL A 22 -37.71 33.77 -0.65
C VAL A 22 -37.62 33.89 -2.17
N VAL A 23 -38.18 34.96 -2.73
CA VAL A 23 -38.01 35.37 -4.11
C VAL A 23 -36.55 35.78 -4.29
N ILE A 24 -35.70 34.86 -4.74
CA ILE A 24 -34.32 35.14 -5.11
C ILE A 24 -34.28 35.62 -6.55
N PRO A 25 -33.78 36.81 -6.87
CA PRO A 25 -33.66 37.27 -8.25
C PRO A 25 -32.79 36.31 -9.06
N ARG A 26 -33.17 36.03 -10.31
CA ARG A 26 -32.51 35.09 -11.25
C ARG A 26 -31.00 35.29 -11.46
N LEU A 27 -30.43 36.44 -11.05
CA LEU A 27 -28.99 36.72 -11.17
C LEU A 27 -28.09 35.85 -10.28
N ARG A 28 -28.57 35.37 -9.10
CA ARG A 28 -27.73 34.54 -8.20
C ARG A 28 -27.53 33.10 -8.69
N LEU A 29 -28.45 32.57 -9.48
CA LEU A 29 -28.31 31.22 -10.06
C LEU A 29 -27.19 31.14 -11.10
N SER A 30 -26.99 32.23 -11.87
CA SER A 30 -25.93 32.27 -12.90
C SER A 30 -24.53 32.29 -12.30
N CYS A 31 -24.34 33.02 -11.18
CA CYS A 31 -23.05 33.09 -10.49
C CYS A 31 -22.66 31.77 -9.82
N HIS A 32 -23.61 31.08 -9.18
CA HIS A 32 -23.38 29.76 -8.58
C HIS A 32 -23.11 28.67 -9.61
N ALA A 33 -23.76 28.72 -10.75
CA ALA A 33 -23.50 27.79 -11.86
C ALA A 33 -22.14 28.06 -12.49
N PHE A 34 -21.75 29.31 -12.63
CA PHE A 34 -20.45 29.73 -13.14
C PHE A 34 -19.31 29.31 -12.20
N LEU A 35 -19.44 29.57 -10.89
CA LEU A 35 -18.44 29.16 -9.89
C LEU A 35 -18.30 27.63 -9.77
N ARG A 36 -19.40 26.86 -9.87
CA ARG A 36 -19.33 25.38 -9.92
C ARG A 36 -18.68 24.88 -11.20
N ARG A 37 -18.86 25.56 -12.32
CA ARG A 37 -18.23 25.19 -13.59
C ARG A 37 -16.73 25.50 -13.54
N MET A 38 -16.36 26.68 -13.08
CA MET A 38 -14.97 27.10 -12.89
C MET A 38 -14.23 26.21 -11.89
N GLY A 39 -14.87 25.84 -10.76
CA GLY A 39 -14.29 24.91 -9.78
C GLY A 39 -14.07 23.51 -10.34
N ARG A 40 -14.98 23.01 -11.20
CA ARG A 40 -14.80 21.72 -11.89
C ARG A 40 -13.68 21.77 -12.93
N ASP A 41 -13.59 22.85 -13.69
CA ASP A 41 -12.58 22.97 -14.73
C ASP A 41 -11.17 23.14 -14.12
N ILE A 42 -11.04 23.89 -13.02
CA ILE A 42 -9.80 23.98 -12.24
C ILE A 42 -9.46 22.64 -11.61
N PHE A 43 -10.44 21.92 -11.03
CA PHE A 43 -10.23 20.60 -10.45
C PHE A 43 -9.79 19.58 -11.51
N ILE A 44 -10.43 19.58 -12.68
CA ILE A 44 -10.08 18.67 -13.79
C ILE A 44 -8.69 19.01 -14.35
N MET A 45 -8.36 20.30 -14.51
CA MET A 45 -7.03 20.72 -14.96
C MET A 45 -5.95 20.37 -13.93
N THR A 46 -6.18 20.65 -12.63
CA THR A 46 -5.21 20.34 -11.57
C THR A 46 -5.03 18.83 -11.42
N PHE A 47 -6.13 18.08 -11.48
CA PHE A 47 -6.09 16.61 -11.42
C PHE A 47 -5.43 16.01 -12.67
N GLY A 48 -5.72 16.56 -13.84
CA GLY A 48 -5.09 16.17 -15.10
C GLY A 48 -3.58 16.45 -15.11
N TYR A 49 -3.14 17.58 -14.59
CA TYR A 49 -1.72 17.96 -14.51
C TYR A 49 -0.97 17.07 -13.49
N TYR A 50 -1.61 16.78 -12.34
CA TYR A 50 -1.07 15.88 -11.33
C TYR A 50 -0.99 14.44 -11.85
N TYR A 51 -2.03 13.98 -12.55
CA TYR A 51 -2.08 12.65 -13.16
C TYR A 51 -1.04 12.48 -14.29
N TYR A 52 -0.84 13.51 -15.10
CA TYR A 52 0.14 13.51 -16.19
C TYR A 52 1.58 13.58 -15.66
N GLY A 53 1.83 14.36 -14.62
CA GLY A 53 3.12 14.41 -13.92
C GLY A 53 3.49 13.10 -13.25
N MET A 54 2.53 12.47 -12.55
CA MET A 54 2.73 11.17 -11.94
C MET A 54 2.97 10.06 -12.96
N ARG A 55 2.26 10.06 -14.10
CA ARG A 55 2.49 9.10 -15.18
C ARG A 55 3.93 9.19 -15.72
N LYS A 56 4.45 10.39 -15.90
CA LYS A 56 5.85 10.60 -16.33
C LYS A 56 6.83 10.10 -15.27
N LEU A 57 6.56 10.37 -14.00
CA LEU A 57 7.41 9.90 -12.90
C LEU A 57 7.43 8.38 -12.80
N VAL A 58 6.28 7.72 -12.91
CA VAL A 58 6.17 6.25 -12.91
C VAL A 58 6.86 5.64 -14.11
N VAL A 59 6.68 6.21 -15.31
CA VAL A 59 7.40 5.78 -16.53
C VAL A 59 8.89 6.00 -16.39
N LEU A 60 9.32 7.14 -15.83
CA LEU A 60 10.74 7.43 -15.60
C LEU A 60 11.36 6.43 -14.60
N LEU A 61 10.67 6.15 -13.48
CA LEU A 61 11.10 5.14 -12.50
C LEU A 61 11.15 3.73 -13.12
N PHE A 62 10.16 3.37 -13.92
CA PHE A 62 10.12 2.10 -14.64
C PHE A 62 11.27 2.01 -15.67
N VAL A 63 11.50 3.06 -16.45
CA VAL A 63 12.59 3.14 -17.42
C VAL A 63 13.94 3.09 -16.72
N MET A 64 14.12 3.79 -15.61
CA MET A 64 15.35 3.74 -14.80
C MET A 64 15.60 2.34 -14.19
N CYS A 65 14.55 1.58 -13.89
CA CYS A 65 14.68 0.20 -13.41
C CYS A 65 14.96 -0.80 -14.55
N VAL A 66 14.48 -0.55 -15.77
CA VAL A 66 14.59 -1.47 -16.90
C VAL A 66 15.88 -1.28 -17.72
N LEU A 67 16.36 -0.03 -17.86
CA LEU A 67 17.55 0.27 -18.65
C LEU A 67 18.83 -0.45 -18.19
N PRO A 68 19.12 -0.62 -16.88
CA PRO A 68 20.29 -1.34 -16.45
C PRO A 68 20.22 -2.86 -16.68
N ALA A 69 19.03 -3.43 -16.86
CA ALA A 69 18.83 -4.86 -17.00
C ALA A 69 19.43 -5.45 -18.29
N HIS A 70 19.79 -4.62 -19.25
CA HIS A 70 20.36 -5.06 -20.54
C HIS A 70 21.89 -5.04 -20.58
N ALA A 71 22.58 -4.60 -19.54
CA ALA A 71 23.99 -4.21 -19.66
C ALA A 71 25.04 -5.24 -19.24
N GLN A 72 24.71 -6.40 -18.60
CA GLN A 72 25.80 -7.24 -18.10
C GLN A 72 25.53 -8.75 -18.16
N HIS A 73 26.12 -9.39 -19.16
CA HIS A 73 26.42 -10.80 -19.17
C HIS A 73 27.86 -10.99 -18.67
N LYS A 74 28.06 -11.08 -17.36
CA LYS A 74 29.30 -11.53 -16.74
C LYS A 74 28.98 -12.37 -15.52
N SER A 75 29.65 -13.52 -15.38
CA SER A 75 29.67 -14.27 -14.11
C SER A 75 30.19 -13.37 -13.01
N TYR A 76 29.26 -12.90 -12.18
CA TYR A 76 29.51 -11.80 -11.25
C TYR A 76 29.57 -12.31 -9.82
N HIS A 77 30.73 -12.17 -9.21
CA HIS A 77 30.96 -12.25 -7.77
C HIS A 77 30.92 -10.84 -7.20
N GLY A 78 29.74 -10.24 -7.08
CA GLY A 78 29.62 -8.87 -6.57
C GLY A 78 28.20 -8.38 -6.51
N ASP A 79 28.02 -7.16 -5.98
CA ASP A 79 26.75 -6.48 -5.75
C ASP A 79 25.99 -6.29 -7.07
N GLY A 80 24.76 -6.77 -7.12
CA GLY A 80 23.87 -6.58 -8.25
C GLY A 80 22.95 -5.39 -8.06
N ILE A 81 22.24 -5.04 -9.12
CA ILE A 81 21.21 -3.99 -9.04
C ILE A 81 20.12 -4.35 -8.02
N ASP A 82 19.87 -5.63 -7.80
CA ASP A 82 18.94 -6.18 -6.82
C ASP A 82 19.31 -5.83 -5.37
N ASP A 83 20.59 -5.60 -5.07
CA ASP A 83 21.04 -5.16 -3.76
C ASP A 83 20.54 -3.74 -3.41
N TYR A 84 20.34 -2.90 -4.42
CA TYR A 84 19.78 -1.56 -4.28
C TYR A 84 18.27 -1.56 -4.46
N LEU A 85 17.74 -2.30 -5.46
CA LEU A 85 16.31 -2.31 -5.80
C LEU A 85 15.43 -2.74 -4.62
N ARG A 86 15.89 -3.65 -3.78
CA ARG A 86 15.14 -4.08 -2.58
C ARG A 86 14.79 -2.95 -1.63
N PHE A 87 15.60 -1.88 -1.60
CA PHE A 87 15.37 -0.72 -0.74
C PHE A 87 14.59 0.39 -1.41
N VAL A 88 14.51 0.42 -2.74
CA VAL A 88 13.86 1.48 -3.52
C VAL A 88 12.40 1.63 -3.14
N THR A 89 11.69 0.54 -2.94
CA THR A 89 10.27 0.56 -2.58
C THR A 89 10.04 1.22 -1.23
N ILE A 90 10.82 0.87 -0.20
CA ILE A 90 10.74 1.48 1.13
C ILE A 90 11.19 2.94 1.08
N ALA A 91 12.29 3.24 0.39
CA ALA A 91 12.77 4.61 0.23
C ALA A 91 11.71 5.50 -0.44
N SER A 92 10.99 4.98 -1.44
CA SER A 92 9.90 5.69 -2.11
C SER A 92 8.75 6.04 -1.17
N VAL A 93 8.42 5.20 -0.19
CA VAL A 93 7.40 5.49 0.83
C VAL A 93 7.76 6.76 1.60
N TYR A 94 9.00 6.83 2.09
CA TYR A 94 9.47 7.97 2.88
C TYR A 94 9.69 9.22 2.03
N ALA A 95 10.16 9.06 0.79
CA ALA A 95 10.31 10.17 -0.14
C ALA A 95 8.96 10.82 -0.48
N LEU A 96 7.91 10.02 -0.74
CA LEU A 96 6.56 10.52 -0.95
C LEU A 96 6.01 11.22 0.29
N LYS A 97 6.24 10.65 1.48
CA LYS A 97 5.81 11.27 2.75
C LYS A 97 6.51 12.60 3.00
N ALA A 98 7.82 12.67 2.75
CA ALA A 98 8.61 13.88 2.92
C ALA A 98 8.28 14.96 1.89
N SER A 99 7.85 14.58 0.67
CA SER A 99 7.40 15.53 -0.36
C SER A 99 5.98 16.09 -0.13
N GLY A 100 5.34 15.72 1.00
CA GLY A 100 4.01 16.23 1.34
C GLY A 100 2.85 15.47 0.70
N VAL A 101 3.10 14.33 0.05
CA VAL A 101 2.01 13.48 -0.43
C VAL A 101 1.32 12.83 0.77
N GLU A 102 0.03 13.05 0.91
CA GLU A 102 -0.75 12.48 2.02
C GLU A 102 -0.89 10.96 1.84
N GLY A 103 -0.26 10.22 2.74
CA GLY A 103 -0.39 8.76 2.87
C GLY A 103 -1.50 8.37 3.85
N ALA A 104 -1.75 7.07 3.96
CA ALA A 104 -2.80 6.53 4.85
C ALA A 104 -2.45 6.67 6.34
N SER A 105 -1.16 6.82 6.69
CA SER A 105 -0.67 6.80 8.06
C SER A 105 -0.08 8.14 8.50
N SER A 106 -0.14 8.44 9.81
CA SER A 106 0.69 9.46 10.45
C SER A 106 2.19 9.08 10.36
N TRP A 107 3.11 10.00 10.63
CA TRP A 107 4.53 9.70 10.67
C TRP A 107 4.86 8.60 11.71
N LYS A 108 4.28 8.70 12.90
CA LYS A 108 4.46 7.72 13.97
C LYS A 108 3.99 6.33 13.53
N ARG A 109 2.77 6.24 13.00
CA ARG A 109 2.18 4.99 12.54
C ARG A 109 2.99 4.38 11.38
N LEU A 110 3.41 5.19 10.41
CA LEU A 110 4.23 4.74 9.29
C LEU A 110 5.55 4.14 9.77
N LEU A 111 6.27 4.81 10.68
CA LEU A 111 7.53 4.31 11.22
C LEU A 111 7.35 2.98 11.97
N VAL A 112 6.35 2.89 12.85
CA VAL A 112 6.10 1.66 13.61
C VAL A 112 5.67 0.53 12.68
N ASN A 113 4.75 0.78 11.74
CA ASN A 113 4.27 -0.24 10.81
C ASN A 113 5.40 -0.72 9.87
N THR A 114 6.27 0.17 9.41
CA THR A 114 7.45 -0.23 8.61
C THR A 114 8.41 -1.06 9.45
N ALA A 115 8.72 -0.62 10.67
CA ALA A 115 9.65 -1.33 11.55
C ALA A 115 9.15 -2.75 11.89
N THR A 116 7.88 -2.89 12.27
CA THR A 116 7.25 -4.19 12.57
C THR A 116 7.20 -5.09 11.34
N SER A 117 6.83 -4.56 10.17
CA SER A 117 6.82 -5.30 8.91
C SER A 117 8.21 -5.80 8.53
N CYS A 118 9.22 -4.94 8.59
CA CYS A 118 10.60 -5.33 8.31
C CYS A 118 11.11 -6.36 9.31
N ALA A 119 10.84 -6.19 10.62
CA ALA A 119 11.26 -7.12 11.65
C ALA A 119 10.67 -8.52 11.45
N ILE A 120 9.37 -8.61 11.13
CA ILE A 120 8.70 -9.89 10.84
C ILE A 120 9.26 -10.50 9.55
N THR A 121 9.41 -9.70 8.48
CA THR A 121 9.97 -10.18 7.20
C THR A 121 11.36 -10.78 7.40
N VAL A 122 12.24 -10.06 8.08
CA VAL A 122 13.61 -10.51 8.36
C VAL A 122 13.59 -11.74 9.26
N GLY A 123 12.82 -11.70 10.35
CA GLY A 123 12.73 -12.82 11.31
C GLY A 123 12.23 -14.10 10.68
N VAL A 124 11.16 -14.05 9.89
CA VAL A 124 10.61 -15.22 9.18
C VAL A 124 11.59 -15.72 8.12
N THR A 125 12.15 -14.81 7.31
CA THR A 125 13.10 -15.18 6.25
C THR A 125 14.35 -15.86 6.83
N TRP A 126 14.94 -15.29 7.87
CA TRP A 126 16.14 -15.86 8.48
C TRP A 126 15.85 -17.13 9.29
N GLY A 127 14.69 -17.18 9.95
CA GLY A 127 14.24 -18.38 10.62
C GLY A 127 14.10 -19.57 9.66
N LEU A 128 13.50 -19.34 8.49
CA LEU A 128 13.36 -20.37 7.45
C LEU A 128 14.71 -20.75 6.84
N LYS A 129 15.60 -19.78 6.57
CA LYS A 129 16.97 -20.05 6.10
C LYS A 129 17.77 -20.91 7.07
N ALA A 130 17.61 -20.70 8.37
CA ALA A 130 18.26 -21.49 9.39
C ALA A 130 17.70 -22.90 9.51
N ALA A 131 16.37 -23.04 9.26
CA ALA A 131 15.67 -24.33 9.35
C ALA A 131 15.77 -25.18 8.09
N ILE A 132 15.77 -24.52 6.92
CA ILE A 132 15.79 -25.17 5.58
C ILE A 132 17.12 -24.81 4.95
N LYS A 133 18.03 -25.79 4.93
CA LYS A 133 19.30 -25.65 4.23
C LYS A 133 19.09 -26.07 2.80
N ASP A 134 19.16 -25.11 1.90
CA ASP A 134 18.99 -25.29 0.48
C ASP A 134 20.16 -24.68 -0.28
N ASN A 135 20.75 -25.46 -1.19
CA ASN A 135 21.94 -25.05 -1.91
C ASN A 135 21.56 -24.03 -3.00
N ARG A 136 22.33 -22.95 -3.06
CA ARG A 136 22.16 -21.99 -4.16
C ARG A 136 22.55 -22.59 -5.49
N PRO A 137 21.81 -22.31 -6.58
CA PRO A 137 22.15 -22.81 -7.92
C PRO A 137 23.56 -22.44 -8.39
N ASP A 138 24.12 -21.33 -7.90
CA ASP A 138 25.49 -20.89 -8.20
C ASP A 138 26.56 -21.53 -7.30
N GLY A 139 26.19 -22.38 -6.36
CA GLY A 139 27.10 -23.07 -5.44
C GLY A 139 27.73 -22.19 -4.36
N THR A 140 27.27 -20.95 -4.18
CA THR A 140 27.89 -19.97 -3.24
C THR A 140 27.45 -20.13 -1.78
N GLY A 141 26.48 -21.01 -1.48
CA GLY A 141 26.01 -21.23 -0.10
C GLY A 141 24.85 -22.19 -0.02
N ASP A 142 24.43 -22.49 1.22
CA ASP A 142 23.33 -23.41 1.57
C ASP A 142 22.11 -22.67 2.14
N ASP A 143 21.93 -21.40 1.76
CA ASP A 143 20.90 -20.51 2.25
C ASP A 143 20.02 -19.96 1.11
N ALA A 144 19.69 -20.78 0.11
CA ALA A 144 18.85 -20.35 -1.02
C ALA A 144 17.43 -20.01 -0.57
N PHE A 145 16.76 -20.92 0.11
CA PHE A 145 15.34 -20.76 0.47
C PHE A 145 15.13 -20.05 1.82
N PRO A 146 14.18 -19.10 1.88
CA PRO A 146 13.57 -18.33 0.80
C PRO A 146 14.44 -17.14 0.40
N SER A 147 14.14 -16.49 -0.75
CA SER A 147 14.90 -15.33 -1.21
C SER A 147 14.69 -14.08 -0.32
N GLY A 148 15.73 -13.68 0.41
CA GLY A 148 15.67 -12.52 1.30
C GLY A 148 15.55 -11.18 0.58
N HIS A 149 16.19 -11.03 -0.60
CA HIS A 149 16.06 -9.82 -1.43
C HIS A 149 14.62 -9.65 -1.91
N THR A 150 14.01 -10.74 -2.38
CA THR A 150 12.63 -10.73 -2.85
C THR A 150 11.65 -10.45 -1.71
N SER A 151 11.81 -11.10 -0.55
CA SER A 151 10.91 -10.86 0.58
C SER A 151 10.96 -9.41 1.06
N PHE A 152 12.13 -8.80 1.10
CA PHE A 152 12.26 -7.40 1.49
C PHE A 152 11.70 -6.43 0.43
N ALA A 153 11.93 -6.69 -0.86
CA ALA A 153 11.39 -5.88 -1.94
C ALA A 153 9.85 -5.92 -1.96
N PHE A 154 9.25 -7.10 -1.79
CA PHE A 154 7.79 -7.25 -1.74
C PHE A 154 7.19 -6.67 -0.45
N ALA A 155 7.88 -6.74 0.69
CA ALA A 155 7.46 -6.05 1.89
C ALA A 155 7.39 -4.54 1.66
N GLY A 156 8.44 -3.95 1.09
CA GLY A 156 8.45 -2.52 0.75
C GLY A 156 7.38 -2.12 -0.27
N ALA A 157 7.14 -2.95 -1.28
CA ALA A 157 6.06 -2.73 -2.26
C ALA A 157 4.68 -2.79 -1.61
N THR A 158 4.47 -3.70 -0.66
CA THR A 158 3.22 -3.81 0.08
C THR A 158 3.00 -2.62 1.02
N ILE A 159 4.05 -2.13 1.70
CA ILE A 159 4.00 -0.90 2.48
C ILE A 159 3.61 0.29 1.57
N LEU A 160 4.27 0.42 0.41
CA LEU A 160 3.97 1.46 -0.56
C LEU A 160 2.53 1.41 -1.06
N HIS A 161 2.01 0.21 -1.32
CA HIS A 161 0.61 -0.02 -1.68
C HIS A 161 -0.35 0.39 -0.56
N LYS A 162 -0.09 -0.01 0.69
CA LYS A 162 -0.96 0.31 1.84
C LYS A 162 -1.00 1.81 2.12
N GLU A 163 0.12 2.51 1.95
CA GLU A 163 0.20 3.94 2.23
C GLU A 163 -0.34 4.80 1.08
N TYR A 164 -0.06 4.44 -0.17
CA TYR A 164 -0.32 5.32 -1.32
C TYR A 164 -1.15 4.70 -2.43
N GLY A 165 -1.54 3.43 -2.32
CA GLY A 165 -2.35 2.75 -3.35
C GLY A 165 -3.70 3.41 -3.60
N LYS A 166 -4.27 4.11 -2.59
CA LYS A 166 -5.50 4.90 -2.72
C LYS A 166 -5.27 6.26 -3.36
N VAL A 167 -4.07 6.82 -3.24
CA VAL A 167 -3.68 8.07 -3.91
C VAL A 167 -3.58 7.83 -5.41
N SER A 168 -2.91 6.74 -5.79
CA SER A 168 -2.86 6.30 -7.18
C SER A 168 -2.54 4.81 -7.27
N PRO A 169 -3.35 4.02 -8.00
CA PRO A 169 -3.08 2.60 -8.22
C PRO A 169 -1.76 2.37 -8.96
N TRP A 170 -1.30 3.35 -9.74
CA TRP A 170 -0.02 3.28 -10.46
C TRP A 170 1.19 3.24 -9.55
N ILE A 171 1.10 3.83 -8.34
CA ILE A 171 2.16 3.73 -7.33
C ILE A 171 2.33 2.27 -6.89
N SER A 172 1.21 1.57 -6.68
CA SER A 172 1.23 0.14 -6.35
C SER A 172 1.81 -0.70 -7.48
N VAL A 173 1.37 -0.45 -8.72
CA VAL A 173 1.90 -1.14 -9.91
C VAL A 173 3.41 -0.93 -10.04
N ALA A 174 3.90 0.30 -9.85
CA ALA A 174 5.32 0.60 -9.88
C ALA A 174 6.08 -0.12 -8.75
N GLY A 175 5.57 -0.08 -7.52
CA GLY A 175 6.20 -0.75 -6.37
C GLY A 175 6.33 -2.26 -6.57
N TYR A 176 5.23 -2.93 -6.92
CA TYR A 176 5.28 -4.37 -7.22
C TYR A 176 6.07 -4.69 -8.48
N GLY A 177 6.12 -3.79 -9.47
CA GLY A 177 6.97 -3.91 -10.64
C GLY A 177 8.45 -3.95 -10.26
N VAL A 178 8.91 -3.04 -9.40
CA VAL A 178 10.29 -3.03 -8.88
C VAL A 178 10.59 -4.32 -8.10
N ALA A 179 9.66 -4.77 -7.26
CA ALA A 179 9.83 -6.01 -6.50
C ALA A 179 9.90 -7.24 -7.43
N ALA A 180 9.09 -7.28 -8.48
CA ALA A 180 9.13 -8.35 -9.49
C ALA A 180 10.44 -8.34 -10.27
N VAL A 181 10.95 -7.18 -10.67
CA VAL A 181 12.27 -7.05 -11.31
C VAL A 181 13.36 -7.57 -10.38
N THR A 182 13.32 -7.24 -9.08
CA THR A 182 14.25 -7.79 -8.08
C THR A 182 14.20 -9.32 -8.06
N ALA A 183 12.99 -9.92 -8.03
CA ALA A 183 12.81 -11.37 -8.03
C ALA A 183 13.38 -12.02 -9.29
N VAL A 184 13.04 -11.49 -10.47
CA VAL A 184 13.53 -11.98 -11.77
C VAL A 184 15.06 -11.88 -11.86
N ASP A 185 15.66 -10.80 -11.38
CA ASP A 185 17.12 -10.64 -11.41
C ASP A 185 17.82 -11.67 -10.51
N ARG A 186 17.23 -12.06 -9.38
CA ARG A 186 17.76 -13.14 -8.53
C ARG A 186 17.79 -14.49 -9.26
N VAL A 187 16.72 -14.81 -9.98
CA VAL A 187 16.67 -16.06 -10.79
C VAL A 187 17.62 -15.98 -11.98
N ARG A 188 17.61 -14.86 -12.71
CA ARG A 188 18.49 -14.65 -13.86
C ARG A 188 19.98 -14.78 -13.51
N ARG A 189 20.38 -14.38 -12.33
CA ARG A 189 21.75 -14.46 -11.83
C ARG A 189 22.09 -15.81 -11.18
N HIS A 190 21.20 -16.81 -11.28
CA HIS A 190 21.34 -18.13 -10.65
C HIS A 190 21.60 -18.09 -9.15
N ARG A 191 21.12 -17.04 -8.45
CA ARG A 191 21.24 -16.90 -6.99
C ARG A 191 20.13 -17.62 -6.26
N HIS A 192 18.96 -17.77 -6.91
CA HIS A 192 17.75 -18.38 -6.40
C HIS A 192 16.98 -19.09 -7.51
N GLU A 193 16.17 -20.07 -7.15
CA GLU A 193 15.19 -20.68 -8.02
C GLU A 193 13.83 -19.95 -7.93
N TRP A 194 12.87 -20.34 -8.77
CA TRP A 194 11.56 -19.70 -8.80
C TRP A 194 10.74 -19.88 -7.51
N ASP A 195 10.85 -21.02 -6.87
CA ASP A 195 10.21 -21.32 -5.58
C ASP A 195 10.76 -20.46 -4.46
N ASP A 196 12.07 -20.20 -4.41
CA ASP A 196 12.70 -19.29 -3.46
C ASP A 196 12.11 -17.86 -3.53
N VAL A 197 12.00 -17.35 -4.77
CA VAL A 197 11.51 -15.98 -4.97
C VAL A 197 10.00 -15.89 -4.80
N LEU A 198 9.24 -16.91 -5.17
CA LEU A 198 7.80 -16.95 -4.92
C LEU A 198 7.48 -17.05 -3.42
N ALA A 199 8.21 -17.90 -2.69
CA ALA A 199 8.11 -17.96 -1.23
C ALA A 199 8.53 -16.62 -0.61
N GLY A 200 9.63 -16.02 -1.07
CA GLY A 200 10.06 -14.70 -0.63
C GLY A 200 9.00 -13.62 -0.85
N ALA A 201 8.37 -13.60 -2.02
CA ALA A 201 7.29 -12.65 -2.32
C ALA A 201 6.09 -12.83 -1.37
N ALA A 202 5.65 -14.07 -1.16
CA ALA A 202 4.57 -14.38 -0.23
C ALA A 202 4.90 -13.96 1.21
N ILE A 203 6.12 -14.25 1.68
CA ILE A 203 6.59 -13.84 3.00
C ILE A 203 6.57 -12.30 3.13
N GLY A 204 7.08 -11.57 2.14
CA GLY A 204 7.10 -10.11 2.17
C GLY A 204 5.72 -9.49 2.29
N ILE A 205 4.75 -10.01 1.53
CA ILE A 205 3.36 -9.55 1.58
C ILE A 205 2.73 -9.88 2.94
N LEU A 206 2.76 -11.14 3.36
CA LEU A 206 2.11 -11.61 4.59
C LEU A 206 2.74 -11.01 5.85
N ALA A 207 4.08 -10.89 5.89
CA ALA A 207 4.79 -10.25 6.98
C ALA A 207 4.42 -8.77 7.10
N THR A 208 4.19 -8.07 5.98
CA THR A 208 3.73 -6.69 6.00
C THR A 208 2.29 -6.58 6.53
N GLU A 209 1.38 -7.47 6.13
CA GLU A 209 0.03 -7.48 6.70
C GLU A 209 0.06 -7.69 8.22
N ALA A 210 0.83 -8.67 8.69
CA ALA A 210 1.02 -8.93 10.12
C ALA A 210 1.71 -7.74 10.83
N GLY A 211 2.68 -7.10 10.18
CA GLY A 211 3.39 -5.93 10.70
C GLY A 211 2.49 -4.73 10.89
N TYR A 212 1.59 -4.46 9.94
CA TYR A 212 0.58 -3.41 10.08
C TYR A 212 -0.42 -3.71 11.19
N PHE A 213 -0.86 -4.96 11.29
CA PHE A 213 -1.73 -5.38 12.39
C PHE A 213 -1.08 -5.14 13.76
N LEU A 214 0.16 -5.58 13.93
CA LEU A 214 0.90 -5.41 15.18
C LEU A 214 1.24 -3.93 15.45
N GLY A 215 1.64 -3.19 14.43
CA GLY A 215 1.98 -1.78 14.56
C GLY A 215 0.76 -0.91 14.89
N ASP A 216 -0.40 -1.24 14.36
CA ASP A 216 -1.67 -0.59 14.71
C ASP A 216 -2.06 -0.85 16.17
N LEU A 217 -1.80 -2.06 16.70
CA LEU A 217 -1.97 -2.37 18.12
C LEU A 217 -1.01 -1.55 19.01
N ILE A 218 0.24 -1.39 18.58
CA ILE A 218 1.27 -0.64 19.35
C ILE A 218 0.96 0.86 19.34
N THR A 219 0.55 1.40 18.20
CA THR A 219 0.30 2.85 18.06
C THR A 219 -1.04 3.28 18.62
N GLY A 220 -1.99 2.37 18.74
CA GLY A 220 -3.40 2.66 19.06
C GLY A 220 -4.14 3.37 17.93
N GLU A 221 -3.47 3.61 16.79
CA GLU A 221 -4.06 4.19 15.59
C GLU A 221 -4.61 3.07 14.71
N GLN A 222 -5.87 2.73 14.87
CA GLN A 222 -6.49 1.70 14.02
C GLN A 222 -6.66 2.20 12.59
N SER A 223 -6.38 1.32 11.63
CA SER A 223 -6.74 1.59 10.25
C SER A 223 -8.26 1.77 10.13
N ARG A 224 -8.71 2.59 9.17
CA ARG A 224 -10.15 2.77 8.90
C ARG A 224 -10.85 1.47 8.51
N TYR A 225 -10.12 0.39 8.31
CA TYR A 225 -10.60 -0.92 7.94
C TYR A 225 -10.07 -1.94 8.94
N SER A 226 -10.96 -2.67 9.59
CA SER A 226 -10.62 -3.86 10.34
C SER A 226 -11.26 -5.08 9.69
N VAL A 227 -10.45 -6.10 9.44
CA VAL A 227 -10.94 -7.41 9.00
C VAL A 227 -10.92 -8.31 10.21
N GLY A 228 -12.09 -8.73 10.65
CA GLY A 228 -12.25 -9.74 11.69
C GLY A 228 -12.61 -11.07 11.04
N VAL A 229 -11.94 -12.15 11.45
CA VAL A 229 -12.32 -13.52 11.10
C VAL A 229 -12.95 -14.14 12.33
N GLY A 230 -14.25 -14.39 12.28
CA GLY A 230 -15.01 -15.08 13.33
C GLY A 230 -15.54 -16.44 12.86
N ALA A 231 -16.10 -17.21 13.77
CA ALA A 231 -16.71 -18.51 13.45
C ALA A 231 -17.87 -18.40 12.44
N GLU A 232 -18.41 -17.19 12.25
CA GLU A 232 -19.55 -16.90 11.35
C GLU A 232 -19.11 -16.33 9.99
N GLY A 233 -17.80 -16.13 9.74
CA GLY A 233 -17.29 -15.60 8.49
C GLY A 233 -16.27 -14.46 8.63
N VAL A 234 -15.99 -13.82 7.52
CA VAL A 234 -15.10 -12.66 7.43
C VAL A 234 -15.92 -11.38 7.55
N MET A 235 -15.69 -10.61 8.60
CA MET A 235 -16.32 -9.30 8.82
C MET A 235 -15.36 -8.19 8.44
N VAL A 236 -15.76 -7.31 7.52
CA VAL A 236 -15.02 -6.10 7.17
C VAL A 236 -15.74 -4.92 7.82
N CYS A 237 -15.14 -4.33 8.86
CA CYS A 237 -15.62 -3.09 9.46
C CYS A 237 -14.91 -1.90 8.82
N ILE A 238 -15.69 -0.95 8.31
CA ILE A 238 -15.20 0.34 7.81
C ILE A 238 -15.62 1.39 8.86
N ARG A 239 -14.64 2.03 9.50
CA ARG A 239 -14.90 3.20 10.35
C ARG A 239 -15.07 4.42 9.44
N LEU A 240 -16.28 4.98 9.41
CA LEU A 240 -16.61 6.23 8.72
C LEU A 240 -16.09 7.43 9.50
#